data_6ca4d6ae025256d55833921a36a6e0ed
#
_entry.id   6ca4d6ae025256d55833921a36a6e0ed
#
_cell.length_a   1.000
_cell.length_b   1.000
_cell.length_c   1.000
_cell.angle_alpha   90.00
_cell.angle_beta   90.00
_cell.angle_gamma   90.00
#
_symmetry.space_group_name_H-M   'P 1'
#
loop_
_entity.id
_entity.type
_entity.pdbx_description
1 polymer ?
#
loop_
_entity_poly.entity_id
_entity_poly.type
_entity_poly.pdbx_seq_one_letter_code
_entity_poly.pdbx_strand_id
1 'polypeptide(L)'
;MRAQGVQVRLYSLWGGLDSFRGLPVARFNKWRLLTLFWMIPYEGWRRPEVLRQVVHGLFTRRPPSWINFWENMLGAGFACLFAGDFRRNPPTLVHAAWGGAPATAAWLLWRLDGHRFSAAAHAYDLFEHGGDWWLRDKLEHAAFVHTSTEMGRTALIKLGIPAERVVRIRRGLDQMPTVKRLRASREPLHLICVARLVEKKGLDHQLRIYAALRAAGMPFHARIVGDGPLRPALEKLAGGLGIAAEVTFCGHLAQHHVWEQFEWADVLLHTGVIAASGDRDGLPNVIPEAMSCGVVVVTSPTAGTTEAITDGVSGFVVPVEATAQWVAVLRRLSNDDVVAEQVRSQARRWVEENFDAHRNAARLLEAFEQGVAEKSV
;
A
#
# COMPACT_ATOMS: atom_id res chain seq x y z
N MET A 1 14.28 -9.65 -10.21
CA MET A 1 15.52 -8.86 -10.37
C MET A 1 16.81 -9.69 -10.15
N ARG A 2 17.08 -10.25 -8.96
CA ARG A 2 18.32 -11.06 -8.77
C ARG A 2 18.44 -12.23 -9.73
N ALA A 3 17.36 -12.95 -9.97
CA ALA A 3 17.32 -14.03 -10.97
C ALA A 3 17.61 -13.56 -12.41
N GLN A 4 17.59 -12.26 -12.64
CA GLN A 4 17.91 -11.59 -13.93
C GLN A 4 19.29 -10.91 -13.90
N GLY A 5 20.16 -11.25 -12.92
CA GLY A 5 21.53 -10.74 -12.84
C GLY A 5 21.70 -9.35 -12.21
N VAL A 6 20.64 -8.72 -11.70
CA VAL A 6 20.74 -7.40 -11.08
C VAL A 6 21.36 -7.50 -9.69
N GLN A 7 22.43 -6.74 -9.44
CA GLN A 7 23.00 -6.58 -8.11
C GLN A 7 22.15 -5.60 -7.29
N VAL A 8 21.58 -6.08 -6.18
CA VAL A 8 20.69 -5.31 -5.32
C VAL A 8 21.33 -5.10 -3.95
N ARG A 9 21.41 -3.83 -3.49
CA ARG A 9 21.77 -3.46 -2.12
C ARG A 9 20.52 -2.92 -1.43
N LEU A 10 20.26 -3.39 -0.23
CA LEU A 10 19.07 -3.00 0.54
C LEU A 10 19.46 -2.08 1.68
N TYR A 11 18.69 -1.00 1.82
CA TYR A 11 18.83 -0.03 2.90
C TYR A 11 17.49 0.12 3.62
N SER A 12 17.50 0.24 4.94
CA SER A 12 16.32 0.53 5.73
C SER A 12 16.53 1.79 6.55
N LEU A 13 15.58 2.74 6.44
CA LEU A 13 15.57 3.96 7.23
C LEU A 13 15.05 3.74 8.66
N TRP A 14 14.28 2.69 8.87
CA TRP A 14 13.81 2.24 10.19
C TRP A 14 14.50 0.94 10.56
N GLY A 15 14.35 0.50 11.75
CA GLY A 15 14.78 -0.85 12.16
C GLY A 15 14.27 -1.94 11.22
N GLY A 16 14.24 -3.16 11.65
CA GLY A 16 13.78 -4.29 10.87
C GLY A 16 14.78 -5.46 10.91
N LEU A 17 14.65 -6.38 9.98
CA LEU A 17 15.52 -7.55 9.88
C LEU A 17 16.91 -7.17 9.34
N ASP A 18 17.96 -7.87 9.80
CA ASP A 18 19.33 -7.73 9.31
C ASP A 18 19.51 -8.27 7.89
N SER A 19 18.57 -9.09 7.44
CA SER A 19 18.54 -9.63 6.08
C SER A 19 17.12 -9.77 5.56
N PHE A 20 16.95 -9.63 4.26
CA PHE A 20 15.69 -9.87 3.58
C PHE A 20 15.93 -10.76 2.35
N ARG A 21 15.29 -11.94 2.29
CA ARG A 21 15.45 -12.93 1.24
C ARG A 21 16.92 -13.25 0.92
N GLY A 22 17.75 -13.38 1.97
CA GLY A 22 19.17 -13.68 1.88
C GLY A 22 20.08 -12.53 1.46
N LEU A 23 19.55 -11.30 1.36
CA LEU A 23 20.34 -10.10 1.17
C LEU A 23 20.55 -9.37 2.50
N PRO A 24 21.76 -8.91 2.81
CA PRO A 24 22.00 -8.06 3.97
C PRO A 24 21.28 -6.72 3.79
N VAL A 25 20.71 -6.20 4.88
CA VAL A 25 20.06 -4.90 4.91
C VAL A 25 20.93 -3.92 5.71
N ALA A 26 21.44 -2.89 5.04
CA ALA A 26 22.13 -1.81 5.72
C ALA A 26 21.09 -0.96 6.48
N ARG A 27 21.18 -0.97 7.81
CA ARG A 27 20.22 -0.33 8.69
C ARG A 27 20.75 0.93 9.34
N PHE A 28 19.80 1.78 9.69
CA PHE A 28 20.05 2.93 10.54
C PHE A 28 20.38 2.47 11.96
N ASN A 29 21.60 2.74 12.43
CA ASN A 29 21.98 2.46 13.82
C ASN A 29 21.82 3.73 14.64
N LYS A 30 21.09 3.65 15.77
CA LYS A 30 20.86 4.79 16.67
C LYS A 30 22.15 5.49 17.13
N TRP A 31 23.25 4.76 17.29
CA TRP A 31 24.55 5.33 17.64
C TRP A 31 25.17 6.15 16.49
N ARG A 32 24.87 5.81 15.25
CA ARG A 32 25.30 6.60 14.08
C ARG A 32 24.58 7.94 14.00
N LEU A 33 23.42 8.13 14.66
CA LEU A 33 22.76 9.43 14.75
C LEU A 33 23.67 10.50 15.34
N LEU A 34 24.54 10.14 16.31
CA LEU A 34 25.50 11.08 16.88
C LEU A 34 26.46 11.61 15.82
N THR A 35 26.79 10.83 14.80
CA THR A 35 27.68 11.26 13.71
C THR A 35 27.03 12.32 12.81
N LEU A 36 25.69 12.46 12.80
CA LEU A 36 24.99 13.52 12.07
C LEU A 36 25.44 14.91 12.50
N PHE A 37 25.84 15.08 13.77
CA PHE A 37 26.38 16.35 14.27
C PHE A 37 27.59 16.83 13.46
N TRP A 38 28.37 15.93 12.92
CA TRP A 38 29.52 16.21 12.05
C TRP A 38 29.22 16.10 10.57
N MET A 39 28.39 15.12 10.20
CA MET A 39 28.10 14.81 8.80
C MET A 39 27.24 15.89 8.12
N ILE A 40 26.26 16.46 8.83
CA ILE A 40 25.43 17.55 8.28
C ILE A 40 26.27 18.79 7.98
N PRO A 41 27.10 19.34 8.92
CA PRO A 41 28.01 20.43 8.61
C PRO A 41 29.00 20.09 7.49
N TYR A 42 29.54 18.87 7.46
CA TYR A 42 30.47 18.43 6.44
C TYR A 42 29.83 18.43 5.04
N GLU A 43 28.69 17.80 4.87
CA GLU A 43 27.98 17.78 3.59
C GLU A 43 27.47 19.19 3.21
N GLY A 44 27.06 19.99 4.19
CA GLY A 44 26.69 21.39 3.98
C GLY A 44 27.87 22.27 3.54
N TRP A 45 29.06 22.02 4.04
CA TRP A 45 30.29 22.68 3.57
C TRP A 45 30.68 22.28 2.15
N ARG A 46 30.52 20.97 1.83
CA ARG A 46 30.77 20.45 0.46
C ARG A 46 29.79 20.97 -0.57
N ARG A 47 28.54 21.17 -0.18
CA ARG A 47 27.42 21.58 -1.05
C ARG A 47 26.59 22.67 -0.38
N PRO A 48 27.12 23.88 -0.24
CA PRO A 48 26.45 24.97 0.48
C PRO A 48 25.12 25.39 -0.18
N GLU A 49 24.98 25.19 -1.49
CA GLU A 49 23.76 25.45 -2.23
C GLU A 49 22.62 24.48 -1.82
N VAL A 50 22.94 23.22 -1.57
CA VAL A 50 21.97 22.21 -1.10
C VAL A 50 21.53 22.55 0.32
N LEU A 51 22.48 22.85 1.22
CA LEU A 51 22.16 23.24 2.59
C LEU A 51 21.27 24.50 2.61
N ARG A 52 21.62 25.55 1.83
CA ARG A 52 20.80 26.77 1.74
C ARG A 52 19.37 26.48 1.27
N GLN A 53 19.18 25.63 0.26
CA GLN A 53 17.86 25.28 -0.23
C GLN A 53 17.04 24.49 0.79
N VAL A 54 17.66 23.51 1.47
CA VAL A 54 16.98 22.75 2.53
C VAL A 54 16.57 23.70 3.67
N VAL A 55 17.50 24.54 4.15
CA VAL A 55 17.21 25.51 5.22
C VAL A 55 16.13 26.49 4.79
N HIS A 56 16.23 27.07 3.59
CA HIS A 56 15.19 27.95 3.06
C HIS A 56 13.81 27.25 3.00
N GLY A 57 13.78 26.01 2.51
CA GLY A 57 12.56 25.22 2.46
C GLY A 57 11.96 24.92 3.84
N LEU A 58 12.79 24.70 4.87
CA LEU A 58 12.32 24.51 6.25
C LEU A 58 11.56 25.74 6.78
N PHE A 59 11.98 26.94 6.38
CA PHE A 59 11.32 28.19 6.81
C PHE A 59 10.13 28.60 5.92
N THR A 60 10.14 28.23 4.65
CA THR A 60 9.14 28.69 3.67
C THR A 60 8.01 27.71 3.42
N ARG A 61 8.19 26.42 3.73
CA ARG A 61 7.22 25.37 3.46
C ARG A 61 6.84 24.65 4.74
N ARG A 62 5.57 24.77 5.11
CA ARG A 62 5.02 24.06 6.28
C ARG A 62 4.87 22.57 5.96
N PRO A 63 5.32 21.68 6.85
CA PRO A 63 5.05 20.24 6.70
C PRO A 63 3.56 19.96 6.89
N PRO A 64 3.00 19.00 6.15
CA PRO A 64 1.59 18.61 6.26
C PRO A 64 1.21 18.12 7.66
N SER A 65 2.12 17.42 8.33
CA SER A 65 1.98 16.96 9.70
C SER A 65 3.33 16.91 10.42
N TRP A 66 3.31 16.81 11.74
CA TRP A 66 4.51 16.64 12.56
C TRP A 66 5.22 15.30 12.29
N ILE A 67 4.45 14.25 12.02
CA ILE A 67 4.99 12.94 11.63
C ILE A 67 5.73 13.07 10.30
N ASN A 68 5.11 13.70 9.33
CA ASN A 68 5.69 13.90 8.00
C ASN A 68 6.99 14.74 8.05
N PHE A 69 7.05 15.74 8.93
CA PHE A 69 8.29 16.48 9.19
C PHE A 69 9.41 15.54 9.62
N TRP A 70 9.18 14.72 10.66
CA TRP A 70 10.22 13.83 11.19
C TRP A 70 10.62 12.72 10.23
N GLU A 71 9.67 12.18 9.47
CA GLU A 71 9.98 11.22 8.41
C GLU A 71 10.92 11.80 7.36
N ASN A 72 10.68 13.03 6.91
CA ASN A 72 11.56 13.70 5.96
C ASN A 72 12.94 14.06 6.57
N MET A 73 12.99 14.45 7.85
CA MET A 73 14.25 14.66 8.56
C MET A 73 15.04 13.35 8.70
N LEU A 74 14.39 12.23 8.93
CA LEU A 74 15.02 10.91 8.93
C LEU A 74 15.62 10.57 7.57
N GLY A 75 14.89 10.83 6.48
CA GLY A 75 15.39 10.67 5.11
C GLY A 75 16.64 11.55 4.85
N ALA A 76 16.61 12.80 5.29
CA ALA A 76 17.76 13.71 5.17
C ALA A 76 18.97 13.23 5.98
N GLY A 77 18.75 12.81 7.21
CA GLY A 77 19.79 12.21 8.05
C GLY A 77 20.41 10.96 7.43
N PHE A 78 19.59 10.09 6.85
CA PHE A 78 20.06 8.92 6.11
C PHE A 78 20.98 9.32 4.95
N ALA A 79 20.59 10.28 4.13
CA ALA A 79 21.41 10.75 3.01
C ALA A 79 22.79 11.21 3.50
N CYS A 80 22.86 12.03 4.54
CA CYS A 80 24.15 12.48 5.11
C CYS A 80 25.00 11.32 5.63
N LEU A 81 24.41 10.35 6.34
CA LEU A 81 25.13 9.21 6.92
C LEU A 81 25.70 8.24 5.88
N PHE A 82 24.98 8.06 4.79
CA PHE A 82 25.34 7.08 3.77
C PHE A 82 25.98 7.69 2.51
N ALA A 83 26.01 9.02 2.36
CA ALA A 83 26.64 9.68 1.21
C ALA A 83 28.06 9.20 0.93
N GLY A 84 28.88 9.02 1.98
CA GLY A 84 30.23 8.47 1.84
C GLY A 84 30.28 7.02 1.29
N ASP A 85 29.32 6.18 1.68
CA ASP A 85 29.22 4.81 1.18
C ASP A 85 28.79 4.77 -0.28
N PHE A 86 27.84 5.64 -0.65
CA PHE A 86 27.39 5.79 -2.03
C PHE A 86 28.50 6.35 -2.94
N ARG A 87 29.31 7.26 -2.45
CA ARG A 87 30.49 7.78 -3.19
C ARG A 87 31.55 6.71 -3.44
N ARG A 88 31.85 5.86 -2.42
CA ARG A 88 32.83 4.77 -2.57
C ARG A 88 32.33 3.65 -3.49
N ASN A 89 31.07 3.38 -3.47
CA ASN A 89 30.41 2.32 -4.24
C ASN A 89 29.16 2.85 -4.95
N PRO A 90 29.32 3.66 -6.01
CA PRO A 90 28.20 4.33 -6.66
C PRO A 90 27.25 3.30 -7.26
N PRO A 91 25.93 3.39 -6.98
CA PRO A 91 24.94 2.56 -7.66
C PRO A 91 24.66 3.12 -9.06
N THR A 92 24.22 2.27 -9.96
CA THR A 92 23.70 2.70 -11.26
C THR A 92 22.42 3.50 -11.11
N LEU A 93 21.56 3.09 -10.18
CA LEU A 93 20.29 3.76 -9.83
C LEU A 93 19.95 3.53 -8.36
N VAL A 94 19.47 4.57 -7.68
CA VAL A 94 18.87 4.48 -6.34
C VAL A 94 17.34 4.42 -6.50
N HIS A 95 16.69 3.41 -5.94
CA HIS A 95 15.23 3.35 -5.94
C HIS A 95 14.65 3.61 -4.56
N ALA A 96 13.90 4.68 -4.42
CA ALA A 96 13.12 4.99 -3.22
C ALA A 96 11.78 4.26 -3.27
N ALA A 97 11.56 3.33 -2.35
CA ALA A 97 10.33 2.52 -2.34
C ALA A 97 9.05 3.28 -1.92
N TRP A 98 9.19 4.53 -1.45
CA TRP A 98 8.09 5.41 -0.99
C TRP A 98 8.43 6.87 -1.26
N GLY A 99 7.39 7.72 -1.46
CA GLY A 99 7.51 9.16 -1.73
C GLY A 99 7.93 10.01 -0.53
N GLY A 100 7.82 9.50 0.70
CA GLY A 100 8.22 10.15 1.94
C GLY A 100 9.72 10.10 2.20
N ALA A 101 10.13 9.62 3.38
CA ALA A 101 11.52 9.57 3.82
C ALA A 101 12.49 8.91 2.82
N PRO A 102 12.17 7.78 2.15
CA PRO A 102 13.04 7.19 1.15
C PRO A 102 13.28 8.10 -0.05
N ALA A 103 12.24 8.80 -0.55
CA ALA A 103 12.40 9.72 -1.66
C ALA A 103 13.21 10.96 -1.25
N THR A 104 13.07 11.45 -0.02
CA THR A 104 13.92 12.52 0.53
C THR A 104 15.38 12.10 0.57
N ALA A 105 15.67 10.87 1.02
CA ALA A 105 17.02 10.35 1.03
C ALA A 105 17.61 10.25 -0.38
N ALA A 106 16.88 9.67 -1.34
CA ALA A 106 17.34 9.53 -2.72
C ALA A 106 17.53 10.88 -3.42
N TRP A 107 16.61 11.82 -3.23
CA TRP A 107 16.70 13.17 -3.75
C TRP A 107 17.92 13.93 -3.21
N LEU A 108 18.21 13.82 -1.91
CA LEU A 108 19.40 14.44 -1.33
C LEU A 108 20.69 13.77 -1.80
N LEU A 109 20.76 12.46 -1.94
CA LEU A 109 21.91 11.76 -2.54
C LEU A 109 22.16 12.22 -3.98
N TRP A 110 21.10 12.46 -4.76
CA TRP A 110 21.22 13.09 -6.07
C TRP A 110 21.73 14.52 -5.98
N ARG A 111 21.22 15.34 -5.06
CA ARG A 111 21.66 16.74 -4.86
C ARG A 111 23.12 16.83 -4.42
N LEU A 112 23.56 15.94 -3.53
CA LEU A 112 24.90 15.95 -2.97
C LEU A 112 25.96 15.43 -3.95
N ASP A 113 25.68 14.35 -4.64
CA ASP A 113 26.70 13.61 -5.40
C ASP A 113 26.25 13.17 -6.79
N GLY A 114 25.08 13.58 -7.28
CA GLY A 114 24.61 13.29 -8.62
C GLY A 114 24.09 11.84 -8.83
N HIS A 115 23.85 11.08 -7.75
CA HIS A 115 23.35 9.71 -7.88
C HIS A 115 21.95 9.70 -8.48
N ARG A 116 21.80 9.13 -9.68
CA ARG A 116 20.50 9.00 -10.33
C ARG A 116 19.55 8.20 -9.44
N PHE A 117 18.30 8.60 -9.45
CA PHE A 117 17.29 7.91 -8.64
C PHE A 117 15.95 7.81 -9.35
N SER A 118 15.15 6.85 -8.92
CA SER A 118 13.72 6.72 -9.17
C SER A 118 13.00 6.62 -7.84
N ALA A 119 11.71 6.89 -7.84
CA ALA A 119 10.92 6.82 -6.61
C ALA A 119 9.58 6.11 -6.86
N ALA A 120 9.05 5.47 -5.82
CA ALA A 120 7.65 5.08 -5.77
C ALA A 120 6.87 6.12 -4.96
N ALA A 121 5.61 6.37 -5.35
CA ALA A 121 4.68 7.17 -4.57
C ALA A 121 3.29 6.51 -4.63
N HIS A 122 2.72 6.28 -3.47
CA HIS A 122 1.48 5.53 -3.30
C HIS A 122 0.48 6.32 -2.46
N ALA A 123 -0.67 5.74 -2.18
CA ALA A 123 -1.81 6.36 -1.51
C ALA A 123 -1.45 7.34 -0.37
N TYR A 124 -0.73 6.87 0.65
CA TYR A 124 -0.28 7.67 1.78
C TYR A 124 0.50 8.91 1.33
N ASP A 125 1.54 8.70 0.50
CA ASP A 125 2.43 9.78 0.04
C ASP A 125 1.70 10.85 -0.77
N LEU A 126 0.59 10.47 -1.43
CA LEU A 126 -0.12 11.31 -2.39
C LEU A 126 -1.33 12.04 -1.79
N PHE A 127 -1.97 11.46 -0.78
CA PHE A 127 -3.30 11.91 -0.37
C PHE A 127 -3.41 12.33 1.09
N GLU A 128 -2.60 11.78 2.00
CA GLU A 128 -2.68 12.15 3.40
C GLU A 128 -2.23 13.61 3.59
N HIS A 129 -3.07 14.40 4.23
CA HIS A 129 -2.88 15.84 4.45
C HIS A 129 -2.51 16.63 3.18
N GLY A 130 -2.95 16.17 2.00
CA GLY A 130 -2.68 16.80 0.70
C GLY A 130 -1.38 16.35 0.04
N GLY A 131 -0.71 15.34 0.56
CA GLY A 131 0.51 14.74 0.05
C GLY A 131 1.73 15.01 0.92
N ASP A 132 2.79 14.25 0.68
CA ASP A 132 4.04 14.33 1.44
C ASP A 132 4.76 15.67 1.24
N TRP A 133 5.53 16.07 2.25
CA TRP A 133 6.28 17.31 2.24
C TRP A 133 7.35 17.33 1.13
N TRP A 134 7.39 18.41 0.34
CA TRP A 134 8.25 18.55 -0.85
C TRP A 134 8.06 17.46 -1.92
N LEU A 135 6.91 16.82 -1.96
CA LEU A 135 6.68 15.68 -2.85
C LEU A 135 7.01 16.00 -4.31
N ARG A 136 6.53 17.15 -4.83
CA ARG A 136 6.83 17.57 -6.19
C ARG A 136 8.33 17.74 -6.40
N ASP A 137 9.02 18.50 -5.54
CA ASP A 137 10.45 18.81 -5.69
C ASP A 137 11.32 17.54 -5.66
N LYS A 138 10.91 16.55 -4.86
CA LYS A 138 11.59 15.25 -4.81
C LYS A 138 11.39 14.47 -6.10
N LEU A 139 10.17 14.42 -6.60
CA LEU A 139 9.79 13.53 -7.70
C LEU A 139 10.08 14.10 -9.09
N GLU A 140 10.08 15.42 -9.28
CA GLU A 140 10.35 16.06 -10.58
C GLU A 140 11.76 15.76 -11.12
N HIS A 141 12.70 15.40 -10.25
CA HIS A 141 14.08 15.05 -10.61
C HIS A 141 14.34 13.55 -10.69
N ALA A 142 13.34 12.72 -10.36
CA ALA A 142 13.44 11.27 -10.50
C ALA A 142 13.47 10.86 -11.97
N ALA A 143 14.29 9.86 -12.31
CA ALA A 143 14.33 9.30 -13.67
C ALA A 143 12.94 8.79 -14.08
N PHE A 144 12.24 8.15 -13.17
CA PHE A 144 10.81 7.84 -13.29
C PHE A 144 10.17 7.75 -11.90
N VAL A 145 8.85 7.85 -11.86
CA VAL A 145 8.06 7.68 -10.65
C VAL A 145 7.13 6.48 -10.82
N HIS A 146 7.24 5.51 -9.94
CA HIS A 146 6.40 4.32 -9.93
C HIS A 146 5.19 4.51 -9.03
N THR A 147 4.02 4.07 -9.49
CA THR A 147 2.81 3.93 -8.68
C THR A 147 2.06 2.64 -9.01
N SER A 148 1.18 2.19 -8.12
CA SER A 148 0.47 0.91 -8.30
C SER A 148 -0.95 1.04 -8.86
N THR A 149 -1.48 2.28 -8.97
CA THR A 149 -2.88 2.54 -9.35
C THR A 149 -2.97 3.63 -10.40
N GLU A 150 -4.04 3.64 -11.21
CA GLU A 150 -4.32 4.72 -12.15
C GLU A 150 -4.70 6.01 -11.42
N MET A 151 -5.37 5.89 -10.29
CA MET A 151 -5.63 7.04 -9.42
C MET A 151 -4.31 7.70 -8.96
N GLY A 152 -3.32 6.91 -8.54
CA GLY A 152 -1.98 7.40 -8.17
C GLY A 152 -1.27 8.04 -9.36
N ARG A 153 -1.36 7.44 -10.56
CA ARG A 153 -0.82 7.99 -11.80
C ARG A 153 -1.42 9.36 -12.11
N THR A 154 -2.74 9.46 -12.07
CA THR A 154 -3.46 10.72 -12.29
C THR A 154 -3.05 11.79 -11.27
N ALA A 155 -2.91 11.42 -9.99
CA ALA A 155 -2.48 12.35 -8.93
C ALA A 155 -1.05 12.87 -9.18
N LEU A 156 -0.12 12.01 -9.58
CA LEU A 156 1.25 12.39 -9.91
C LEU A 156 1.33 13.34 -11.12
N ILE A 157 0.56 13.07 -12.16
CA ILE A 157 0.48 13.96 -13.33
C ILE A 157 -0.11 15.33 -12.93
N LYS A 158 -1.16 15.35 -12.10
CA LYS A 158 -1.72 16.60 -11.55
C LYS A 158 -0.74 17.35 -10.66
N LEU A 159 0.16 16.66 -9.96
CA LEU A 159 1.24 17.25 -9.19
C LEU A 159 2.30 17.94 -10.09
N GLY A 160 2.28 17.67 -11.40
CA GLY A 160 3.19 18.23 -12.40
C GLY A 160 4.34 17.30 -12.81
N ILE A 161 4.26 16.01 -12.46
CA ILE A 161 5.22 15.02 -12.98
C ILE A 161 4.85 14.67 -14.41
N PRO A 162 5.78 14.73 -15.39
CA PRO A 162 5.51 14.38 -16.78
C PRO A 162 4.94 12.97 -16.93
N ALA A 163 3.90 12.82 -17.74
CA ALA A 163 3.14 11.57 -17.86
C ALA A 163 4.00 10.38 -18.31
N GLU A 164 5.01 10.64 -19.14
CA GLU A 164 5.98 9.67 -19.66
C GLU A 164 6.94 9.16 -18.58
N ARG A 165 7.13 9.92 -17.50
CA ARG A 165 7.93 9.50 -16.34
C ARG A 165 7.10 8.78 -15.27
N VAL A 166 5.78 8.73 -15.39
CA VAL A 166 4.92 8.05 -14.41
C VAL A 166 4.58 6.64 -14.89
N VAL A 167 5.17 5.65 -14.24
CA VAL A 167 5.01 4.24 -14.59
C VAL A 167 4.05 3.57 -13.62
N ARG A 168 2.95 3.01 -14.15
CA ARG A 168 1.99 2.25 -13.35
C ARG A 168 2.32 0.76 -13.38
N ILE A 169 2.79 0.24 -12.27
CA ILE A 169 3.10 -1.19 -12.10
C ILE A 169 2.44 -1.67 -10.81
N ARG A 170 1.54 -2.64 -10.91
CA ARG A 170 0.88 -3.23 -9.74
C ARG A 170 1.84 -4.11 -8.95
N ARG A 171 1.51 -4.35 -7.69
CA ARG A 171 2.13 -5.42 -6.91
C ARG A 171 1.72 -6.76 -7.52
N GLY A 172 2.09 -7.86 -6.88
CA GLY A 172 1.71 -9.18 -7.39
C GLY A 172 1.91 -10.26 -6.35
N LEU A 173 1.37 -11.43 -6.63
CA LEU A 173 1.60 -12.65 -5.89
C LEU A 173 2.76 -13.42 -6.49
N ASP A 174 3.65 -13.92 -5.63
CA ASP A 174 4.79 -14.77 -6.05
C ASP A 174 4.29 -16.12 -6.58
N GLN A 175 3.21 -16.64 -6.01
CA GLN A 175 2.56 -17.88 -6.40
C GLN A 175 1.05 -17.70 -6.35
N MET A 176 0.37 -18.25 -7.34
CA MET A 176 -1.09 -18.27 -7.35
C MET A 176 -1.59 -19.41 -6.47
N PRO A 177 -2.39 -19.12 -5.43
CA PRO A 177 -2.97 -20.17 -4.60
C PRO A 177 -3.96 -21.03 -5.38
N THR A 178 -4.21 -22.24 -4.88
CA THR A 178 -5.30 -23.08 -5.40
C THR A 178 -6.63 -22.42 -5.09
N VAL A 179 -7.52 -22.39 -6.09
CA VAL A 179 -8.88 -21.89 -5.90
C VAL A 179 -9.66 -22.88 -5.04
N LYS A 180 -10.23 -22.40 -3.95
CA LYS A 180 -11.08 -23.23 -3.08
C LYS A 180 -12.38 -23.62 -3.80
N ARG A 181 -12.96 -24.75 -3.45
CA ARG A 181 -14.32 -25.13 -3.89
C ARG A 181 -15.36 -24.32 -3.12
N LEU A 182 -16.50 -24.02 -3.77
CA LEU A 182 -17.67 -23.51 -3.06
C LEU A 182 -18.13 -24.54 -2.02
N ARG A 183 -18.57 -24.06 -0.86
CA ARG A 183 -19.24 -24.93 0.11
C ARG A 183 -20.59 -25.40 -0.46
N ALA A 184 -20.97 -26.60 -0.14
CA ALA A 184 -22.26 -27.16 -0.53
C ALA A 184 -23.47 -26.39 0.04
N SER A 185 -23.28 -25.74 1.19
CA SER A 185 -24.22 -24.79 1.75
C SER A 185 -23.43 -23.58 2.26
N ARG A 186 -23.88 -22.36 1.91
CA ARG A 186 -23.32 -21.10 2.39
C ARG A 186 -24.14 -20.47 3.51
N GLU A 187 -24.96 -21.24 4.17
CA GLU A 187 -25.60 -20.86 5.41
C GLU A 187 -25.02 -21.64 6.59
N PRO A 188 -24.49 -20.93 7.61
CA PRO A 188 -24.26 -19.48 7.70
C PRO A 188 -23.21 -18.99 6.71
N LEU A 189 -23.39 -17.76 6.18
CA LEU A 189 -22.43 -17.13 5.27
C LEU A 189 -21.13 -16.75 6.04
N HIS A 190 -19.98 -17.14 5.52
CA HIS A 190 -18.70 -16.84 6.12
C HIS A 190 -18.09 -15.56 5.54
N LEU A 191 -18.05 -14.52 6.35
CA LEU A 191 -17.56 -13.19 5.99
C LEU A 191 -16.18 -12.94 6.56
N ILE A 192 -15.30 -12.34 5.78
CA ILE A 192 -13.96 -11.96 6.25
C ILE A 192 -13.66 -10.50 5.96
N CYS A 193 -12.93 -9.87 6.88
CA CYS A 193 -12.23 -8.63 6.66
C CYS A 193 -10.77 -8.83 7.07
N VAL A 194 -9.83 -8.37 6.24
CA VAL A 194 -8.39 -8.37 6.60
C VAL A 194 -7.86 -6.96 6.44
N ALA A 195 -7.63 -6.28 7.55
CA ALA A 195 -7.25 -4.87 7.53
C ALA A 195 -6.58 -4.42 8.84
N ARG A 196 -5.79 -3.36 8.79
CA ARG A 196 -5.46 -2.59 9.99
C ARG A 196 -6.73 -1.93 10.54
N LEU A 197 -6.92 -1.92 11.84
CA LEU A 197 -8.10 -1.31 12.47
C LEU A 197 -7.89 0.21 12.63
N VAL A 198 -7.95 0.94 11.49
CA VAL A 198 -7.77 2.39 11.36
C VAL A 198 -8.93 2.99 10.56
N GLU A 199 -9.12 4.32 10.67
CA GLU A 199 -10.26 5.07 10.12
C GLU A 199 -10.55 4.75 8.66
N LYS A 200 -9.56 4.83 7.76
CA LYS A 200 -9.75 4.62 6.33
C LYS A 200 -10.28 3.24 5.92
N LYS A 201 -10.34 2.30 6.85
CA LYS A 201 -10.88 0.95 6.60
C LYS A 201 -12.40 0.86 6.80
N GLY A 202 -13.03 1.89 7.40
CA GLY A 202 -14.47 2.00 7.54
C GLY A 202 -15.14 0.84 8.28
N LEU A 203 -14.46 0.28 9.28
CA LEU A 203 -14.93 -0.93 9.98
C LEU A 203 -16.17 -0.69 10.83
N ASP A 204 -16.44 0.53 11.24
CA ASP A 204 -17.69 0.92 11.89
C ASP A 204 -18.88 0.76 10.93
N HIS A 205 -18.75 1.13 9.66
CA HIS A 205 -19.74 0.87 8.61
C HIS A 205 -19.91 -0.64 8.40
N GLN A 206 -18.82 -1.40 8.38
CA GLN A 206 -18.86 -2.86 8.23
C GLN A 206 -19.64 -3.54 9.37
N LEU A 207 -19.45 -3.12 10.61
CA LEU A 207 -20.21 -3.64 11.74
C LEU A 207 -21.71 -3.30 11.65
N ARG A 208 -22.07 -2.11 11.11
CA ARG A 208 -23.47 -1.75 10.84
C ARG A 208 -24.08 -2.62 9.72
N ILE A 209 -23.30 -2.97 8.70
CA ILE A 209 -23.72 -3.93 7.66
C ILE A 209 -23.99 -5.29 8.29
N TYR A 210 -23.14 -5.78 9.17
CA TYR A 210 -23.35 -7.03 9.89
C TYR A 210 -24.63 -6.99 10.76
N ALA A 211 -24.88 -5.89 11.45
CA ALA A 211 -26.11 -5.70 12.21
C ALA A 211 -27.35 -5.73 11.33
N ALA A 212 -27.27 -5.16 10.13
CA ALA A 212 -28.37 -5.21 9.15
C ALA A 212 -28.60 -6.62 8.58
N LEU A 213 -27.55 -7.43 8.38
CA LEU A 213 -27.69 -8.85 8.01
C LEU A 213 -28.45 -9.62 9.09
N ARG A 214 -28.08 -9.42 10.35
CA ARG A 214 -28.80 -10.03 11.49
C ARG A 214 -30.26 -9.61 11.54
N ALA A 215 -30.53 -8.31 11.41
CA ALA A 215 -31.89 -7.77 11.38
C ALA A 215 -32.72 -8.31 10.21
N ALA A 216 -32.08 -8.63 9.08
CA ALA A 216 -32.70 -9.26 7.91
C ALA A 216 -32.85 -10.78 8.03
N GLY A 217 -32.52 -11.38 9.17
CA GLY A 217 -32.61 -12.83 9.43
C GLY A 217 -31.60 -13.67 8.63
N MET A 218 -30.50 -13.08 8.15
CA MET A 218 -29.46 -13.81 7.42
C MET A 218 -28.43 -14.39 8.40
N PRO A 219 -28.26 -15.71 8.48
CA PRO A 219 -27.23 -16.30 9.33
C PRO A 219 -25.85 -16.08 8.71
N PHE A 220 -24.90 -15.59 9.53
CA PHE A 220 -23.52 -15.37 9.13
C PHE A 220 -22.56 -15.56 10.30
N HIS A 221 -21.30 -15.82 9.96
CA HIS A 221 -20.15 -15.66 10.86
C HIS A 221 -19.14 -14.75 10.20
N ALA A 222 -18.62 -13.76 10.94
CA ALA A 222 -17.65 -12.82 10.45
C ALA A 222 -16.33 -12.91 11.22
N ARG A 223 -15.21 -12.89 10.49
CA ARG A 223 -13.87 -12.78 11.06
C ARG A 223 -13.22 -11.47 10.63
N ILE A 224 -12.72 -10.71 11.59
CA ILE A 224 -11.95 -9.48 11.38
C ILE A 224 -10.50 -9.79 11.74
N VAL A 225 -9.65 -9.92 10.72
CA VAL A 225 -8.22 -10.22 10.84
C VAL A 225 -7.44 -8.92 10.76
N GLY A 226 -6.63 -8.67 11.77
CA GLY A 226 -5.80 -7.49 11.90
C GLY A 226 -5.93 -6.84 13.27
N ASP A 227 -5.15 -5.78 13.48
CA ASP A 227 -5.16 -5.02 14.73
C ASP A 227 -4.98 -3.53 14.45
N GLY A 228 -5.20 -2.70 15.44
CA GLY A 228 -5.02 -1.26 15.34
C GLY A 228 -5.72 -0.47 16.45
N PRO A 229 -5.50 0.86 16.47
CA PRO A 229 -5.97 1.72 17.56
C PRO A 229 -7.50 1.72 17.74
N LEU A 230 -8.26 1.40 16.70
CA LEU A 230 -9.74 1.39 16.78
C LEU A 230 -10.31 0.09 17.37
N ARG A 231 -9.50 -0.94 17.66
CA ARG A 231 -9.99 -2.24 18.13
C ARG A 231 -10.94 -2.13 19.33
N PRO A 232 -10.60 -1.44 20.44
CA PRO A 232 -11.50 -1.36 21.59
C PRO A 232 -12.84 -0.71 21.27
N ALA A 233 -12.83 0.33 20.41
CA ALA A 233 -14.03 1.02 20.00
C ALA A 233 -14.93 0.14 19.11
N LEU A 234 -14.33 -0.65 18.21
CA LEU A 234 -15.04 -1.56 17.32
C LEU A 234 -15.65 -2.75 18.08
N GLU A 235 -14.94 -3.34 19.04
CA GLU A 235 -15.47 -4.39 19.91
C GLU A 235 -16.65 -3.88 20.74
N LYS A 236 -16.55 -2.67 21.31
CA LYS A 236 -17.68 -2.02 22.00
C LYS A 236 -18.86 -1.78 21.07
N LEU A 237 -18.61 -1.32 19.85
CA LEU A 237 -19.66 -1.08 18.84
C LEU A 237 -20.35 -2.40 18.47
N ALA A 238 -19.62 -3.49 18.25
CA ALA A 238 -20.19 -4.81 17.98
C ALA A 238 -21.10 -5.30 19.11
N GLY A 239 -20.69 -5.10 20.36
CA GLY A 239 -21.54 -5.36 21.54
C GLY A 239 -22.81 -4.51 21.56
N GLY A 240 -22.69 -3.21 21.32
CA GLY A 240 -23.84 -2.29 21.27
C GLY A 240 -24.82 -2.57 20.13
N LEU A 241 -24.32 -3.11 19.01
CA LEU A 241 -25.16 -3.55 17.87
C LEU A 241 -25.74 -4.96 18.07
N GLY A 242 -25.38 -5.65 19.13
CA GLY A 242 -25.86 -6.99 19.47
C GLY A 242 -25.30 -8.12 18.58
N ILE A 243 -24.18 -7.90 17.87
CA ILE A 243 -23.58 -8.85 16.91
C ILE A 243 -22.29 -9.50 17.42
N ALA A 244 -22.00 -9.38 18.72
CA ALA A 244 -20.74 -9.89 19.29
C ALA A 244 -20.60 -11.42 19.17
N ALA A 245 -21.70 -12.15 19.09
CA ALA A 245 -21.69 -13.61 18.93
C ALA A 245 -21.31 -14.04 17.50
N GLU A 246 -21.61 -13.23 16.50
CA GLU A 246 -21.38 -13.52 15.09
C GLU A 246 -20.02 -13.00 14.59
N VAL A 247 -19.37 -12.05 15.32
CA VAL A 247 -18.14 -11.37 14.90
C VAL A 247 -16.96 -11.77 15.78
N THR A 248 -15.93 -12.32 15.17
CA THR A 248 -14.67 -12.68 15.85
C THR A 248 -13.55 -11.73 15.43
N PHE A 249 -12.94 -11.03 16.38
CA PHE A 249 -11.72 -10.23 16.17
C PHE A 249 -10.48 -11.12 16.36
N CYS A 250 -9.87 -11.55 15.26
CA CYS A 250 -8.78 -12.53 15.23
C CYS A 250 -7.40 -11.95 15.62
N GLY A 251 -7.28 -10.62 15.73
CA GLY A 251 -5.98 -9.97 15.91
C GLY A 251 -5.08 -10.05 14.67
N HIS A 252 -3.81 -9.68 14.85
CA HIS A 252 -2.82 -9.76 13.78
C HIS A 252 -2.42 -11.22 13.54
N LEU A 253 -2.49 -11.65 12.27
CA LEU A 253 -2.06 -12.97 11.83
C LEU A 253 -0.88 -12.88 10.87
N ALA A 254 0.01 -13.88 10.92
CA ALA A 254 1.05 -14.03 9.90
C ALA A 254 0.43 -14.38 8.54
N GLN A 255 1.12 -14.03 7.45
CA GLN A 255 0.60 -14.19 6.07
C GLN A 255 0.07 -15.60 5.77
N HIS A 256 0.75 -16.65 6.20
CA HIS A 256 0.29 -18.03 5.95
C HIS A 256 -1.04 -18.35 6.65
N HIS A 257 -1.28 -17.81 7.83
CA HIS A 257 -2.57 -17.95 8.52
C HIS A 257 -3.68 -17.11 7.87
N VAL A 258 -3.33 -16.00 7.21
CA VAL A 258 -4.32 -15.23 6.43
C VAL A 258 -4.85 -16.07 5.26
N TRP A 259 -4.00 -16.87 4.60
CA TRP A 259 -4.43 -17.78 3.54
C TRP A 259 -5.42 -18.82 4.06
N GLU A 260 -5.22 -19.40 5.24
CA GLU A 260 -6.16 -20.31 5.90
C GLU A 260 -7.52 -19.62 6.18
N GLN A 261 -7.50 -18.32 6.52
CA GLN A 261 -8.75 -17.58 6.71
C GLN A 261 -9.50 -17.36 5.38
N PHE A 262 -8.79 -17.19 4.27
CA PHE A 262 -9.46 -17.14 2.95
C PHE A 262 -10.05 -18.50 2.54
N GLU A 263 -9.46 -19.63 2.92
CA GLU A 263 -10.05 -20.94 2.71
C GLU A 263 -11.39 -21.10 3.45
N TRP A 264 -11.49 -20.52 4.63
CA TRP A 264 -12.73 -20.52 5.42
C TRP A 264 -13.80 -19.58 4.85
N ALA A 265 -13.44 -18.42 4.33
CA ALA A 265 -14.35 -17.34 3.97
C ALA A 265 -15.10 -17.58 2.64
N ASP A 266 -16.34 -17.15 2.53
CA ASP A 266 -17.09 -17.10 1.26
C ASP A 266 -16.96 -15.73 0.60
N VAL A 267 -17.02 -14.66 1.41
CA VAL A 267 -17.00 -13.27 0.95
C VAL A 267 -16.04 -12.44 1.77
N LEU A 268 -15.20 -11.68 1.08
CA LEU A 268 -14.42 -10.58 1.69
C LEU A 268 -15.24 -9.28 1.61
N LEU A 269 -15.43 -8.62 2.76
CA LEU A 269 -15.95 -7.27 2.80
C LEU A 269 -14.81 -6.27 2.96
N HIS A 270 -14.81 -5.25 2.10
CA HIS A 270 -13.89 -4.12 2.18
C HIS A 270 -14.67 -2.81 2.16
N THR A 271 -14.84 -2.21 3.32
CA THR A 271 -15.65 -1.00 3.54
C THR A 271 -14.81 0.28 3.60
N GLY A 272 -13.70 0.32 2.85
CA GLY A 272 -12.79 1.46 2.86
C GLY A 272 -13.48 2.80 2.63
N VAL A 273 -13.00 3.83 3.32
CA VAL A 273 -13.46 5.21 3.22
C VAL A 273 -12.27 6.16 3.02
N ILE A 274 -12.54 7.41 2.72
CA ILE A 274 -11.54 8.47 2.78
C ILE A 274 -11.53 8.98 4.22
N ALA A 275 -10.41 8.84 4.91
CA ALA A 275 -10.24 9.35 6.28
C ALA A 275 -10.31 10.89 6.32
N ALA A 276 -10.56 11.45 7.51
CA ALA A 276 -10.59 12.90 7.71
C ALA A 276 -9.26 13.58 7.32
N SER A 277 -8.12 12.88 7.45
CA SER A 277 -6.80 13.33 6.98
C SER A 277 -6.64 13.34 5.45
N GLY A 278 -7.64 12.81 4.70
CA GLY A 278 -7.54 12.56 3.26
C GLY A 278 -6.86 11.23 2.92
N ASP A 279 -6.30 10.50 3.91
CA ASP A 279 -5.71 9.19 3.68
C ASP A 279 -6.76 8.20 3.18
N ARG A 280 -6.36 7.42 2.20
CA ARG A 280 -7.18 6.38 1.55
C ARG A 280 -6.29 5.26 1.04
N ASP A 281 -6.87 4.13 0.77
CA ASP A 281 -6.11 3.06 0.14
C ASP A 281 -5.88 3.38 -1.36
N GLY A 282 -4.76 2.89 -1.89
CA GLY A 282 -4.66 2.60 -3.32
C GLY A 282 -5.48 1.35 -3.66
N LEU A 283 -4.91 0.39 -4.37
CA LEU A 283 -5.51 -0.95 -4.45
C LEU A 283 -5.06 -1.76 -3.23
N PRO A 284 -5.96 -2.09 -2.28
CA PRO A 284 -5.62 -2.93 -1.14
C PRO A 284 -5.20 -4.33 -1.60
N ASN A 285 -4.02 -4.81 -1.19
CA ASN A 285 -3.52 -6.13 -1.61
C ASN A 285 -4.46 -7.28 -1.22
N VAL A 286 -5.18 -7.13 -0.12
CA VAL A 286 -6.16 -8.12 0.36
C VAL A 286 -7.23 -8.46 -0.67
N ILE A 287 -7.58 -7.51 -1.55
CA ILE A 287 -8.58 -7.72 -2.61
C ILE A 287 -8.08 -8.74 -3.63
N PRO A 288 -6.97 -8.54 -4.36
CA PRO A 288 -6.46 -9.55 -5.27
C PRO A 288 -6.01 -10.84 -4.55
N GLU A 289 -5.58 -10.78 -3.29
CA GLU A 289 -5.30 -11.98 -2.49
C GLU A 289 -6.56 -12.83 -2.31
N ALA A 290 -7.67 -12.25 -1.86
CA ALA A 290 -8.95 -12.94 -1.71
C ALA A 290 -9.49 -13.47 -3.04
N MET A 291 -9.46 -12.63 -4.10
CA MET A 291 -9.87 -13.03 -5.45
C MET A 291 -9.06 -14.24 -5.95
N SER A 292 -7.75 -14.27 -5.65
CA SER A 292 -6.87 -15.38 -6.04
C SER A 292 -7.25 -16.70 -5.37
N CYS A 293 -7.79 -16.68 -4.17
CA CYS A 293 -8.29 -17.85 -3.45
C CYS A 293 -9.72 -18.25 -3.86
N GLY A 294 -10.38 -17.47 -4.69
CA GLY A 294 -11.78 -17.66 -5.05
C GLY A 294 -12.74 -17.20 -3.96
N VAL A 295 -12.37 -16.21 -3.16
CA VAL A 295 -13.29 -15.51 -2.25
C VAL A 295 -13.93 -14.37 -3.03
N VAL A 296 -15.25 -14.26 -2.99
CA VAL A 296 -15.95 -13.14 -3.63
C VAL A 296 -15.66 -11.85 -2.86
N VAL A 297 -15.43 -10.76 -3.57
CA VAL A 297 -15.18 -9.47 -2.94
C VAL A 297 -16.37 -8.53 -3.11
N VAL A 298 -16.83 -7.98 -1.99
CA VAL A 298 -17.79 -6.86 -1.97
C VAL A 298 -17.07 -5.66 -1.35
N THR A 299 -16.98 -4.57 -2.09
CA THR A 299 -16.19 -3.39 -1.68
C THR A 299 -16.95 -2.08 -1.83
N SER A 300 -16.56 -1.08 -1.06
CA SER A 300 -16.98 0.30 -1.29
C SER A 300 -16.26 0.91 -2.51
N PRO A 301 -16.85 1.92 -3.19
CA PRO A 301 -16.27 2.57 -4.36
C PRO A 301 -15.13 3.53 -3.98
N THR A 302 -14.25 3.13 -3.07
CA THR A 302 -13.13 3.96 -2.60
C THR A 302 -11.84 3.61 -3.30
N ALA A 303 -11.10 4.63 -3.65
CA ALA A 303 -9.72 4.51 -4.09
C ALA A 303 -9.54 3.63 -5.36
N GLY A 304 -8.49 2.81 -5.37
CA GLY A 304 -8.18 1.92 -6.48
C GLY A 304 -8.95 0.60 -6.49
N THR A 305 -9.98 0.41 -5.65
CA THR A 305 -10.73 -0.85 -5.62
C THR A 305 -11.46 -1.12 -6.93
N THR A 306 -12.01 -0.08 -7.54
CA THR A 306 -12.69 -0.14 -8.85
C THR A 306 -11.74 -0.40 -10.03
N GLU A 307 -10.43 -0.38 -9.81
CA GLU A 307 -9.45 -0.82 -10.81
C GLU A 307 -9.29 -2.35 -10.87
N ALA A 308 -9.68 -3.06 -9.82
CA ALA A 308 -9.64 -4.52 -9.74
C ALA A 308 -11.03 -5.13 -9.85
N ILE A 309 -12.08 -4.40 -9.43
CA ILE A 309 -13.43 -4.92 -9.36
C ILE A 309 -14.34 -4.17 -10.32
N THR A 310 -14.85 -4.91 -11.29
CA THR A 310 -15.97 -4.50 -12.14
C THR A 310 -17.24 -5.02 -11.48
N ASP A 311 -18.16 -4.09 -11.16
CA ASP A 311 -19.39 -4.40 -10.44
C ASP A 311 -20.24 -5.46 -11.15
N GLY A 312 -20.68 -6.48 -10.41
CA GLY A 312 -21.44 -7.62 -10.91
C GLY A 312 -20.65 -8.60 -11.79
N VAL A 313 -19.37 -8.32 -12.10
CA VAL A 313 -18.53 -9.16 -12.98
C VAL A 313 -17.42 -9.86 -12.20
N SER A 314 -16.51 -9.11 -11.56
CA SER A 314 -15.38 -9.66 -10.79
C SER A 314 -15.50 -9.43 -9.28
N GLY A 315 -16.63 -8.92 -8.83
CA GLY A 315 -16.99 -8.58 -7.47
C GLY A 315 -18.18 -7.65 -7.47
N PHE A 316 -18.46 -7.03 -6.33
CA PHE A 316 -19.53 -6.05 -6.22
C PHE A 316 -19.00 -4.76 -5.60
N VAL A 317 -19.52 -3.63 -6.10
CA VAL A 317 -19.15 -2.29 -5.62
C VAL A 317 -20.39 -1.63 -5.05
N VAL A 318 -20.40 -1.41 -3.74
CA VAL A 318 -21.56 -0.87 -3.02
C VAL A 318 -21.15 0.32 -2.16
N PRO A 319 -21.80 1.49 -2.27
CA PRO A 319 -21.54 2.61 -1.37
C PRO A 319 -21.65 2.19 0.10
N VAL A 320 -20.72 2.66 0.93
CA VAL A 320 -20.61 2.19 2.32
C VAL A 320 -21.87 2.54 3.16
N GLU A 321 -22.57 3.59 2.78
CA GLU A 321 -23.81 4.06 3.41
C GLU A 321 -25.05 3.27 2.95
N ALA A 322 -24.97 2.58 1.82
CA ALA A 322 -26.10 1.88 1.22
C ALA A 322 -26.31 0.49 1.84
N THR A 323 -26.49 0.41 3.15
CA THR A 323 -26.57 -0.83 3.94
C THR A 323 -27.56 -1.85 3.37
N ALA A 324 -28.71 -1.40 2.85
CA ALA A 324 -29.71 -2.29 2.24
C ALA A 324 -29.18 -2.97 0.96
N GLN A 325 -28.33 -2.29 0.18
CA GLN A 325 -27.72 -2.89 -1.02
C GLN A 325 -26.67 -3.94 -0.63
N TRP A 326 -25.89 -3.71 0.44
CA TRP A 326 -24.97 -4.72 0.99
C TRP A 326 -25.74 -6.00 1.37
N VAL A 327 -26.86 -5.86 2.08
CA VAL A 327 -27.71 -7.01 2.45
C VAL A 327 -28.23 -7.74 1.20
N ALA A 328 -28.70 -7.00 0.19
CA ALA A 328 -29.23 -7.60 -1.05
C ALA A 328 -28.15 -8.37 -1.81
N VAL A 329 -26.93 -7.79 -1.96
CA VAL A 329 -25.80 -8.46 -2.63
C VAL A 329 -25.38 -9.71 -1.87
N LEU A 330 -25.24 -9.64 -0.54
CA LEU A 330 -24.82 -10.78 0.27
C LEU A 330 -25.88 -11.89 0.26
N ARG A 331 -27.15 -11.54 0.28
CA ARG A 331 -28.27 -12.50 0.11
C ARG A 331 -28.22 -13.18 -1.25
N ARG A 332 -27.99 -12.43 -2.34
CA ARG A 332 -27.83 -12.99 -3.66
C ARG A 332 -26.65 -13.97 -3.71
N LEU A 333 -25.51 -13.61 -3.14
CA LEU A 333 -24.32 -14.48 -3.07
C LEU A 333 -24.54 -15.73 -2.21
N SER A 334 -25.40 -15.68 -1.19
CA SER A 334 -25.75 -16.84 -0.38
C SER A 334 -26.63 -17.82 -1.15
N ASN A 335 -27.55 -17.33 -1.99
CA ASN A 335 -28.62 -18.13 -2.60
C ASN A 335 -28.34 -18.51 -4.05
N ASP A 336 -27.36 -17.91 -4.73
CA ASP A 336 -27.10 -18.09 -6.16
C ASP A 336 -25.67 -18.56 -6.41
N ASP A 337 -25.50 -19.88 -6.54
CA ASP A 337 -24.20 -20.51 -6.81
C ASP A 337 -23.66 -20.16 -8.18
N VAL A 338 -24.52 -19.94 -9.17
CA VAL A 338 -24.12 -19.63 -10.54
C VAL A 338 -23.48 -18.24 -10.58
N VAL A 339 -24.13 -17.26 -9.96
CA VAL A 339 -23.60 -15.92 -9.86
C VAL A 339 -22.28 -15.90 -9.07
N ALA A 340 -22.23 -16.59 -7.93
CA ALA A 340 -21.01 -16.64 -7.14
C ALA A 340 -19.84 -17.24 -7.93
N GLU A 341 -20.05 -18.34 -8.65
CA GLU A 341 -19.00 -18.99 -9.43
C GLU A 341 -18.56 -18.16 -10.63
N GLN A 342 -19.49 -17.51 -11.33
CA GLN A 342 -19.15 -16.59 -12.42
C GLN A 342 -18.26 -15.45 -11.94
N VAL A 343 -18.64 -14.79 -10.85
CA VAL A 343 -17.88 -13.68 -10.26
C VAL A 343 -16.48 -14.14 -9.83
N ARG A 344 -16.37 -15.29 -9.16
CA ARG A 344 -15.08 -15.87 -8.73
C ARG A 344 -14.15 -16.17 -9.91
N SER A 345 -14.69 -16.78 -10.97
CA SER A 345 -13.93 -17.10 -12.18
C SER A 345 -13.38 -15.85 -12.86
N GLN A 346 -14.18 -14.80 -12.99
CA GLN A 346 -13.74 -13.53 -13.57
C GLN A 346 -12.74 -12.80 -12.66
N ALA A 347 -12.97 -12.81 -11.34
CA ALA A 347 -12.05 -12.26 -10.37
C ALA A 347 -10.67 -12.93 -10.44
N ARG A 348 -10.63 -14.25 -10.49
CA ARG A 348 -9.41 -15.04 -10.62
C ARG A 348 -8.65 -14.71 -11.91
N ARG A 349 -9.34 -14.65 -13.04
CA ARG A 349 -8.73 -14.27 -14.34
C ARG A 349 -8.09 -12.89 -14.27
N TRP A 350 -8.77 -11.91 -13.68
CA TRP A 350 -8.20 -10.57 -13.51
C TRP A 350 -6.90 -10.61 -12.69
N VAL A 351 -6.83 -11.38 -11.60
CA VAL A 351 -5.60 -11.53 -10.79
C VAL A 351 -4.48 -12.15 -11.62
N GLU A 352 -4.74 -13.22 -12.35
CA GLU A 352 -3.75 -13.90 -13.19
C GLU A 352 -3.18 -12.98 -14.27
N GLU A 353 -4.00 -12.09 -14.83
CA GLU A 353 -3.58 -11.12 -15.84
C GLU A 353 -2.84 -9.92 -15.28
N ASN A 354 -3.22 -9.45 -14.08
CA ASN A 354 -2.81 -8.13 -13.59
C ASN A 354 -1.95 -8.15 -12.33
N PHE A 355 -1.91 -9.27 -11.58
CA PHE A 355 -1.31 -9.31 -10.25
C PHE A 355 -0.24 -10.42 -10.10
N ASP A 356 0.48 -10.71 -11.17
CA ASP A 356 1.63 -11.62 -11.19
C ASP A 356 2.91 -10.85 -10.81
N ALA A 357 3.57 -11.28 -9.72
CA ALA A 357 4.75 -10.59 -9.19
C ALA A 357 5.96 -10.69 -10.13
N HIS A 358 6.12 -11.79 -10.85
CA HIS A 358 7.26 -11.98 -11.75
C HIS A 358 7.13 -11.10 -13.00
N ARG A 359 5.92 -11.05 -13.59
CA ARG A 359 5.62 -10.17 -14.73
C ARG A 359 5.76 -8.70 -14.35
N ASN A 360 5.23 -8.32 -13.20
CA ASN A 360 5.30 -6.93 -12.73
C ASN A 360 6.73 -6.53 -12.31
N ALA A 361 7.52 -7.47 -11.76
CA ALA A 361 8.94 -7.24 -11.50
C ALA A 361 9.76 -7.06 -12.79
N ALA A 362 9.44 -7.79 -13.87
CA ALA A 362 10.07 -7.60 -15.17
C ALA A 362 9.80 -6.19 -15.73
N ARG A 363 8.54 -5.73 -15.69
CA ARG A 363 8.17 -4.35 -16.07
C ARG A 363 8.89 -3.29 -15.25
N LEU A 364 9.09 -3.53 -13.95
CA LEU A 364 9.84 -2.60 -13.11
C LEU A 364 11.33 -2.60 -13.47
N LEU A 365 11.89 -3.74 -13.86
CA LEU A 365 13.27 -3.82 -14.34
C LEU A 365 13.44 -3.04 -15.67
N GLU A 366 12.52 -3.20 -16.61
CA GLU A 366 12.51 -2.42 -17.85
C GLU A 366 12.47 -0.91 -17.57
N ALA A 367 11.65 -0.47 -16.59
CA ALA A 367 11.63 0.93 -16.19
C ALA A 367 12.97 1.39 -15.57
N PHE A 368 13.67 0.52 -14.82
CA PHE A 368 15.00 0.83 -14.31
C PHE A 368 16.02 0.96 -15.45
N GLU A 369 16.01 0.05 -16.41
CA GLU A 369 16.92 0.07 -17.56
C GLU A 369 16.71 1.34 -18.40
N GLN A 370 15.45 1.70 -18.72
CA GLN A 370 15.10 2.93 -19.40
C GLN A 370 15.56 4.16 -18.60
N GLY A 371 15.25 4.20 -17.30
CA GLY A 371 15.67 5.28 -16.40
C GLY A 371 17.19 5.44 -16.28
N VAL A 372 17.96 4.40 -16.57
CA VAL A 372 19.44 4.46 -16.63
C VAL A 372 19.91 4.94 -18.03
N ALA A 373 19.25 4.50 -19.09
CA ALA A 373 19.63 4.79 -20.47
C ALA A 373 19.38 6.25 -20.89
N GLU A 374 18.34 6.87 -20.37
CA GLU A 374 18.07 8.29 -20.62
C GLU A 374 19.21 9.13 -20.06
N LYS A 375 20.11 9.60 -20.91
CA LYS A 375 21.16 10.56 -20.54
C LYS A 375 20.49 11.81 -19.96
N SER A 376 21.02 12.28 -18.84
CA SER A 376 20.68 13.58 -18.27
C SER A 376 20.76 14.64 -19.37
N VAL A 377 19.62 15.24 -19.72
CA VAL A 377 19.58 16.50 -20.46
C VAL A 377 19.92 17.63 -19.51
#